data_7956092c278d3b6efefa99c9c33d8764
#
_entry.id   7956092c278d3b6efefa99c9c33d8764
#
_cell.length_a   1.000
_cell.length_b   1.000
_cell.length_c   1.000
_cell.angle_alpha   90.00
_cell.angle_beta   90.00
_cell.angle_gamma   90.00
#
_symmetry.space_group_name_H-M   'P 1'
#
loop_
_entity.id
_entity.type
_entity.pdbx_description
1 polymer ?
#
loop_
_entity_poly.entity_id
_entity_poly.type
_entity_poly.pdbx_seq_one_letter_code
_entity_poly.pdbx_strand_id
1 'polypeptide(L)'
;VSFIVTYYSEPLDMLKECISSILALSLNETERQIIVVDDGADYSPINELIALSSNIVYVRQPNQGLGQARNTGIELAEGSFIQFIDGDDLLLTSAYEQCLDIIRYRETDMVLFQSSDKKSSKPLADAEGPISGTEYMTHNNLRGSVCTALFRKEILHDLRFPKGILHEDEEFTPQLMLRAENLYFTNNKAYYYRKREGSIMHKRDKRWHIRRLADAEQVLYRLKERVDYLPVKERIAMERRIAQLTMDQIYNVIRLTHNETHLNHVL
;
A
#
# COMPACT_ATOMS: atom_id res chain seq x y z
N VAL A 1 -9.69 -6.51 -12.12
CA VAL A 1 -8.95 -5.95 -10.98
C VAL A 1 -9.62 -6.37 -9.69
N SER A 2 -8.84 -6.88 -8.72
CA SER A 2 -9.31 -7.11 -7.34
C SER A 2 -8.92 -5.90 -6.47
N PHE A 3 -9.92 -5.19 -5.98
CA PHE A 3 -9.78 -4.11 -5.03
C PHE A 3 -9.90 -4.68 -3.62
N ILE A 4 -8.82 -4.67 -2.86
CA ILE A 4 -8.76 -5.19 -1.49
C ILE A 4 -8.89 -4.00 -0.54
N VAL A 5 -10.03 -3.90 0.13
CA VAL A 5 -10.35 -2.84 1.08
C VAL A 5 -10.23 -3.39 2.49
N THR A 6 -9.34 -2.83 3.29
CA THR A 6 -9.19 -3.22 4.70
C THR A 6 -10.04 -2.31 5.58
N TYR A 7 -10.74 -2.89 6.54
CA TYR A 7 -11.65 -2.20 7.46
C TYR A 7 -11.47 -2.71 8.89
N TYR A 8 -11.46 -1.79 9.85
CA TYR A 8 -11.40 -2.15 11.28
C TYR A 8 -12.23 -1.20 12.17
N SER A 9 -11.92 0.07 12.21
CA SER A 9 -12.54 1.04 13.12
C SER A 9 -12.88 2.36 12.45
N GLU A 10 -12.82 2.39 11.13
CA GLU A 10 -13.14 3.56 10.34
C GLU A 10 -14.64 3.88 10.43
N PRO A 11 -15.04 5.17 10.41
CA PRO A 11 -16.42 5.55 10.29
C PRO A 11 -17.08 4.91 9.05
N LEU A 12 -18.26 4.35 9.22
CA LEU A 12 -18.96 3.60 8.18
C LEU A 12 -19.22 4.42 6.90
N ASP A 13 -19.46 5.73 7.05
CA ASP A 13 -19.64 6.61 5.90
C ASP A 13 -18.37 6.75 5.06
N MET A 14 -17.20 6.68 5.68
CA MET A 14 -15.93 6.67 4.95
C MET A 14 -15.75 5.40 4.14
N LEU A 15 -16.08 4.24 4.72
CA LEU A 15 -16.10 2.96 4.00
C LEU A 15 -17.05 3.00 2.81
N LYS A 16 -18.24 3.57 2.98
CA LYS A 16 -19.21 3.76 1.88
C LYS A 16 -18.65 4.65 0.77
N GLU A 17 -18.00 5.76 1.12
CA GLU A 17 -17.33 6.63 0.13
C GLU A 17 -16.19 5.88 -0.58
N CYS A 18 -15.40 5.09 0.15
CA CYS A 18 -14.35 4.25 -0.42
C CYS A 18 -14.92 3.31 -1.49
N ILE A 19 -15.91 2.49 -1.13
CA ILE A 19 -16.56 1.55 -2.04
C ILE A 19 -17.21 2.28 -3.23
N SER A 20 -17.90 3.40 -2.98
CA SER A 20 -18.51 4.19 -4.05
C SER A 20 -17.49 4.72 -5.05
N SER A 21 -16.27 5.06 -4.59
CA SER A 21 -15.20 5.49 -5.49
C SER A 21 -14.72 4.37 -6.43
N ILE A 22 -14.75 3.12 -5.96
CA ILE A 22 -14.43 1.94 -6.78
C ILE A 22 -15.58 1.63 -7.75
N LEU A 23 -16.83 1.73 -7.28
CA LEU A 23 -18.02 1.50 -8.12
C LEU A 23 -18.17 2.53 -9.24
N ALA A 24 -17.62 3.74 -9.06
CA ALA A 24 -17.63 4.82 -10.05
C ALA A 24 -16.62 4.65 -11.20
N LEU A 25 -15.72 3.63 -11.11
CA LEU A 25 -14.75 3.35 -12.18
C LEU A 25 -15.41 2.69 -13.39
N SER A 26 -14.82 2.91 -14.56
CA SER A 26 -15.28 2.37 -15.86
C SER A 26 -14.98 0.87 -16.03
N LEU A 27 -15.20 0.09 -14.97
CA LEU A 27 -15.08 -1.37 -14.95
C LEU A 27 -16.46 -1.98 -14.81
N ASN A 28 -16.76 -2.97 -15.65
CA ASN A 28 -18.00 -3.76 -15.47
C ASN A 28 -17.86 -4.78 -14.32
N GLU A 29 -18.93 -5.48 -14.00
CA GLU A 29 -18.96 -6.44 -12.89
C GLU A 29 -17.98 -7.61 -13.04
N THR A 30 -17.65 -8.01 -14.25
CA THR A 30 -16.70 -9.11 -14.52
C THR A 30 -15.24 -8.63 -14.50
N GLU A 31 -15.02 -7.33 -14.65
CA GLU A 31 -13.68 -6.72 -14.60
C GLU A 31 -13.29 -6.25 -13.21
N ARG A 32 -14.26 -6.14 -12.30
CA ARG A 32 -14.09 -5.61 -10.95
C ARG A 32 -14.51 -6.61 -9.89
N GLN A 33 -13.60 -6.95 -8.99
CA GLN A 33 -13.88 -7.65 -7.74
C GLN A 33 -13.59 -6.70 -6.58
N ILE A 34 -14.54 -6.53 -5.67
CA ILE A 34 -14.36 -5.76 -4.43
C ILE A 34 -14.33 -6.72 -3.26
N ILE A 35 -13.23 -6.75 -2.51
CA ILE A 35 -13.02 -7.59 -1.34
C ILE A 35 -12.88 -6.67 -0.13
N VAL A 36 -13.83 -6.72 0.78
CA VAL A 36 -13.77 -5.99 2.06
C VAL A 36 -13.34 -6.96 3.15
N VAL A 37 -12.18 -6.72 3.73
CA VAL A 37 -11.65 -7.50 4.85
C VAL A 37 -11.84 -6.73 6.14
N ASP A 38 -12.80 -7.18 6.95
CA ASP A 38 -13.07 -6.68 8.29
C ASP A 38 -12.13 -7.37 9.29
N ASP A 39 -11.14 -6.64 9.78
CA ASP A 39 -10.15 -7.13 10.74
C ASP A 39 -10.64 -7.06 12.20
N GLY A 40 -11.88 -7.49 12.43
CA GLY A 40 -12.49 -7.60 13.75
C GLY A 40 -13.02 -6.27 14.29
N ALA A 41 -13.66 -5.46 13.44
CA ALA A 41 -14.34 -4.24 13.86
C ALA A 41 -15.45 -4.51 14.89
N ASP A 42 -15.75 -3.53 15.76
CA ASP A 42 -16.82 -3.66 16.76
C ASP A 42 -18.19 -3.84 16.10
N TYR A 43 -18.40 -3.19 14.94
CA TYR A 43 -19.62 -3.28 14.14
C TYR A 43 -19.30 -3.83 12.76
N SER A 44 -20.07 -4.84 12.33
CA SER A 44 -19.97 -5.39 10.99
C SER A 44 -20.67 -4.48 9.98
N PRO A 45 -20.00 -4.05 8.91
CA PRO A 45 -20.59 -3.20 7.87
C PRO A 45 -21.38 -3.99 6.81
N ILE A 46 -21.70 -5.27 7.04
CA ILE A 46 -22.23 -6.17 6.02
C ILE A 46 -23.54 -5.68 5.39
N ASN A 47 -24.46 -5.13 6.21
CA ASN A 47 -25.76 -4.67 5.71
C ASN A 47 -25.60 -3.46 4.78
N GLU A 48 -24.70 -2.57 5.12
CA GLU A 48 -24.40 -1.37 4.34
C GLU A 48 -23.66 -1.71 3.04
N LEU A 49 -22.79 -2.70 3.08
CA LEU A 49 -22.08 -3.19 1.89
C LEU A 49 -23.05 -3.85 0.90
N ILE A 50 -23.96 -4.70 1.38
CA ILE A 50 -25.01 -5.33 0.55
C ILE A 50 -25.93 -4.27 -0.09
N ALA A 51 -26.21 -3.18 0.63
CA ALA A 51 -27.03 -2.08 0.09
C ALA A 51 -26.30 -1.30 -1.03
N LEU A 52 -24.96 -1.30 -1.07
CA LEU A 52 -24.17 -0.66 -2.12
C LEU A 52 -24.04 -1.55 -3.37
N SER A 53 -23.76 -2.82 -3.18
CA SER A 53 -23.63 -3.80 -4.28
C SER A 53 -23.69 -5.22 -3.74
N SER A 54 -24.43 -6.09 -4.45
CA SER A 54 -24.50 -7.53 -4.13
C SER A 54 -23.21 -8.29 -4.48
N ASN A 55 -22.31 -7.70 -5.25
CA ASN A 55 -21.09 -8.35 -5.75
C ASN A 55 -19.85 -8.04 -4.91
N ILE A 56 -20.03 -7.55 -3.67
CA ILE A 56 -18.94 -7.34 -2.73
C ILE A 56 -18.65 -8.64 -1.98
N VAL A 57 -17.42 -9.10 -2.04
CA VAL A 57 -16.92 -10.20 -1.19
C VAL A 57 -16.59 -9.62 0.17
N TYR A 58 -17.34 -9.99 1.20
CA TYR A 58 -17.08 -9.58 2.56
C TYR A 58 -16.54 -10.74 3.37
N VAL A 59 -15.40 -10.54 4.03
CA VAL A 59 -14.81 -11.50 4.96
C VAL A 59 -14.48 -10.82 6.28
N ARG A 60 -14.81 -11.48 7.38
CA ARG A 60 -14.45 -11.01 8.73
C ARG A 60 -13.50 -11.98 9.40
N GLN A 61 -12.46 -11.43 10.01
CA GLN A 61 -11.47 -12.18 10.78
C GLN A 61 -11.29 -11.58 12.18
N PRO A 62 -10.78 -12.33 13.17
CA PRO A 62 -10.28 -11.75 14.41
C PRO A 62 -9.17 -10.75 14.10
N ASN A 63 -9.07 -9.64 14.85
CA ASN A 63 -8.03 -8.63 14.60
C ASN A 63 -6.63 -9.24 14.61
N GLN A 64 -5.95 -9.16 13.50
CA GLN A 64 -4.59 -9.62 13.28
C GLN A 64 -3.66 -8.53 12.73
N GLY A 65 -4.21 -7.33 12.52
CA GLY A 65 -3.52 -6.15 11.99
C GLY A 65 -3.57 -6.03 10.47
N LEU A 66 -3.26 -4.83 10.01
CA LEU A 66 -3.43 -4.39 8.61
C LEU A 66 -2.77 -5.32 7.60
N GLY A 67 -1.52 -5.74 7.85
CA GLY A 67 -0.80 -6.64 6.94
C GLY A 67 -1.50 -7.99 6.77
N GLN A 68 -2.08 -8.56 7.84
CA GLN A 68 -2.81 -9.82 7.76
C GLN A 68 -4.16 -9.66 7.06
N ALA A 69 -4.86 -8.54 7.28
CA ALA A 69 -6.08 -8.23 6.52
C ALA A 69 -5.79 -8.15 5.02
N ARG A 70 -4.68 -7.50 4.62
CA ARG A 70 -4.25 -7.48 3.21
C ARG A 70 -3.90 -8.88 2.69
N ASN A 71 -3.24 -9.72 3.48
CA ASN A 71 -2.94 -11.11 3.10
C ASN A 71 -4.21 -11.92 2.86
N THR A 72 -5.21 -11.82 3.73
CA THR A 72 -6.52 -12.45 3.53
C THR A 72 -7.17 -11.97 2.23
N GLY A 73 -7.08 -10.67 1.93
CA GLY A 73 -7.55 -10.13 0.65
C GLY A 73 -6.80 -10.69 -0.57
N ILE A 74 -5.48 -10.88 -0.49
CA ILE A 74 -4.67 -11.52 -1.54
C ILE A 74 -5.15 -12.94 -1.82
N GLU A 75 -5.46 -13.71 -0.79
CA GLU A 75 -5.93 -15.11 -0.91
C GLU A 75 -7.27 -15.20 -1.65
N LEU A 76 -8.15 -14.21 -1.45
CA LEU A 76 -9.47 -14.14 -2.07
C LEU A 76 -9.48 -13.45 -3.44
N ALA A 77 -8.38 -12.80 -3.82
CA ALA A 77 -8.28 -12.06 -5.07
C ALA A 77 -8.27 -13.00 -6.28
N GLU A 78 -9.21 -12.81 -7.22
CA GLU A 78 -9.32 -13.56 -8.47
C GLU A 78 -8.86 -12.75 -9.69
N GLY A 79 -8.83 -11.41 -9.58
CA GLY A 79 -8.44 -10.53 -10.65
C GLY A 79 -6.95 -10.62 -10.99
N SER A 80 -6.61 -10.40 -12.26
CA SER A 80 -5.22 -10.39 -12.74
C SER A 80 -4.39 -9.26 -12.15
N PHE A 81 -5.03 -8.19 -11.67
CA PHE A 81 -4.38 -7.06 -10.99
C PHE A 81 -4.98 -6.85 -9.62
N ILE A 82 -4.17 -6.34 -8.70
CA ILE A 82 -4.54 -6.02 -7.31
C ILE A 82 -4.32 -4.54 -7.04
N GLN A 83 -5.30 -3.93 -6.36
CA GLN A 83 -5.25 -2.61 -5.75
C GLN A 83 -5.63 -2.70 -4.29
N PHE A 84 -4.75 -2.25 -3.39
CA PHE A 84 -5.09 -2.09 -1.97
C PHE A 84 -5.67 -0.70 -1.71
N ILE A 85 -6.65 -0.63 -0.82
CA ILE A 85 -7.27 0.63 -0.40
C ILE A 85 -7.59 0.51 1.09
N ASP A 86 -7.21 1.50 1.88
CA ASP A 86 -7.62 1.59 3.27
C ASP A 86 -9.07 2.12 3.35
N GLY A 87 -9.89 1.58 4.24
CA GLY A 87 -11.34 1.81 4.26
C GLY A 87 -11.77 3.26 4.54
N ASP A 88 -10.86 4.12 5.00
CA ASP A 88 -11.07 5.56 5.19
C ASP A 88 -10.61 6.42 4.00
N ASP A 89 -9.99 5.81 2.99
CA ASP A 89 -9.46 6.47 1.80
C ASP A 89 -10.35 6.23 0.58
N LEU A 90 -10.01 6.82 -0.56
CA LEU A 90 -10.74 6.60 -1.81
C LEU A 90 -9.86 6.80 -3.05
N LEU A 91 -10.31 6.26 -4.19
CA LEU A 91 -9.71 6.50 -5.49
C LEU A 91 -10.25 7.79 -6.11
N LEU A 92 -9.36 8.58 -6.72
CA LEU A 92 -9.73 9.76 -7.50
C LEU A 92 -10.00 9.31 -8.93
N THR A 93 -11.28 9.10 -9.27
CA THR A 93 -11.75 8.42 -10.47
C THR A 93 -11.01 8.83 -11.74
N SER A 94 -10.99 10.13 -12.10
CA SER A 94 -10.38 10.58 -13.36
C SER A 94 -8.87 10.23 -13.46
N ALA A 95 -8.13 10.31 -12.34
CA ALA A 95 -6.71 9.98 -12.34
C ALA A 95 -6.49 8.46 -12.31
N TYR A 96 -7.36 7.72 -11.62
CA TYR A 96 -7.25 6.26 -11.54
C TYR A 96 -7.65 5.57 -12.86
N GLU A 97 -8.58 6.15 -13.63
CA GLU A 97 -8.93 5.66 -14.97
C GLU A 97 -7.71 5.61 -15.90
N GLN A 98 -6.78 6.55 -15.80
CA GLN A 98 -5.53 6.47 -16.57
C GLN A 98 -4.65 5.30 -16.14
N CYS A 99 -4.65 4.94 -14.85
CA CYS A 99 -3.95 3.73 -14.41
C CYS A 99 -4.60 2.46 -14.99
N LEU A 100 -5.94 2.45 -15.08
CA LEU A 100 -6.68 1.36 -15.75
C LEU A 100 -6.36 1.31 -17.26
N ASP A 101 -6.26 2.44 -17.93
CA ASP A 101 -5.91 2.49 -19.36
C ASP A 101 -4.50 1.94 -19.62
N ILE A 102 -3.55 2.18 -18.70
CA ILE A 102 -2.20 1.60 -18.82
C ILE A 102 -2.29 0.08 -18.79
N ILE A 103 -2.97 -0.51 -17.82
CA ILE A 103 -3.09 -1.99 -17.73
C ILE A 103 -3.95 -2.62 -18.83
N ARG A 104 -4.85 -1.84 -19.46
CA ARG A 104 -5.68 -2.31 -20.61
C ARG A 104 -4.91 -2.35 -21.90
N TYR A 105 -4.04 -1.37 -22.15
CA TYR A 105 -3.47 -1.11 -23.46
C TYR A 105 -1.96 -1.33 -23.53
N ARG A 106 -1.30 -1.62 -22.40
CA ARG A 106 0.16 -1.81 -22.33
C ARG A 106 0.47 -3.10 -21.57
N GLU A 107 1.53 -3.76 -21.98
CA GLU A 107 2.10 -4.85 -21.19
C GLU A 107 2.65 -4.26 -19.89
N THR A 108 2.05 -4.64 -18.77
CA THR A 108 2.25 -3.94 -17.48
C THR A 108 2.26 -4.93 -16.33
N ASP A 109 3.28 -4.84 -15.49
CA ASP A 109 3.33 -5.55 -14.21
C ASP A 109 2.89 -4.65 -13.07
N MET A 110 3.19 -3.34 -13.16
CA MET A 110 2.89 -2.39 -12.10
C MET A 110 2.70 -0.98 -12.65
N VAL A 111 1.74 -0.27 -12.06
CA VAL A 111 1.54 1.17 -12.25
C VAL A 111 1.69 1.86 -10.91
N LEU A 112 2.66 2.77 -10.79
CA LEU A 112 2.83 3.65 -9.63
C LEU A 112 2.19 5.01 -9.88
N PHE A 113 1.49 5.51 -8.87
CA PHE A 113 0.85 6.82 -8.89
C PHE A 113 1.02 7.52 -7.53
N GLN A 114 0.53 8.74 -7.41
CA GLN A 114 0.69 9.53 -6.20
C GLN A 114 -0.59 9.59 -5.37
N SER A 115 -0.43 9.80 -4.05
CA SER A 115 -1.53 10.15 -3.16
C SER A 115 -1.69 11.67 -3.03
N SER A 116 -2.88 12.10 -2.62
CA SER A 116 -3.22 13.49 -2.31
C SER A 116 -4.06 13.56 -1.04
N ASP A 117 -3.89 14.61 -0.27
CA ASP A 117 -4.82 14.98 0.82
C ASP A 117 -5.93 15.95 0.36
N LYS A 118 -6.09 16.14 -0.97
CA LYS A 118 -7.12 16.97 -1.60
C LYS A 118 -7.90 16.14 -2.60
N LYS A 119 -9.23 16.29 -2.60
CA LYS A 119 -10.14 15.58 -3.52
C LYS A 119 -10.12 16.10 -4.97
N SER A 120 -9.40 17.17 -5.28
CA SER A 120 -9.36 17.71 -6.64
C SER A 120 -8.22 17.11 -7.45
N SER A 121 -8.51 16.61 -8.65
CA SER A 121 -7.53 16.22 -9.66
C SER A 121 -7.22 17.42 -10.57
N LYS A 122 -5.93 17.66 -10.80
CA LYS A 122 -5.45 18.58 -11.86
C LYS A 122 -5.38 17.80 -13.20
N PRO A 123 -5.20 18.51 -14.33
CA PRO A 123 -4.89 17.87 -15.61
C PRO A 123 -3.78 16.85 -15.46
N LEU A 124 -3.93 15.73 -16.11
CA LEU A 124 -3.16 14.53 -15.90
C LEU A 124 -1.91 14.55 -16.77
N ALA A 125 -0.78 14.18 -16.18
CA ALA A 125 0.46 13.97 -16.90
C ALA A 125 0.48 12.55 -17.49
N ASP A 126 1.19 12.36 -18.59
CA ASP A 126 1.44 11.04 -19.15
C ASP A 126 2.24 10.18 -18.17
N ALA A 127 2.07 8.88 -18.29
CA ALA A 127 2.88 7.93 -17.55
C ALA A 127 4.20 7.67 -18.27
N GLU A 128 5.28 7.60 -17.49
CA GLU A 128 6.61 7.21 -17.93
C GLU A 128 6.78 5.70 -17.79
N GLY A 129 7.61 5.09 -18.61
CA GLY A 129 7.88 3.65 -18.66
C GLY A 129 7.67 3.06 -20.06
N PRO A 130 7.82 1.70 -20.24
CA PRO A 130 8.14 0.77 -19.17
C PRO A 130 9.61 0.84 -18.74
N ILE A 131 9.86 0.66 -17.43
CA ILE A 131 11.17 0.38 -16.87
C ILE A 131 11.02 -0.75 -15.85
N SER A 132 12.11 -1.41 -15.45
CA SER A 132 12.01 -2.37 -14.36
C SER A 132 11.84 -1.67 -12.99
N GLY A 133 11.19 -2.34 -12.03
CA GLY A 133 11.11 -1.81 -10.67
C GLY A 133 12.47 -1.68 -10.02
N THR A 134 13.43 -2.53 -10.38
CA THR A 134 14.85 -2.42 -10.00
C THR A 134 15.46 -1.11 -10.51
N GLU A 135 15.24 -0.78 -11.78
CA GLU A 135 15.71 0.49 -12.37
C GLU A 135 15.04 1.69 -11.70
N TYR A 136 13.73 1.64 -11.48
CA TYR A 136 13.01 2.69 -10.75
C TYR A 136 13.62 2.94 -9.37
N MET A 137 13.82 1.89 -8.57
CA MET A 137 14.38 1.99 -7.21
C MET A 137 15.81 2.49 -7.18
N THR A 138 16.60 2.21 -8.24
CA THR A 138 17.99 2.69 -8.36
C THR A 138 18.04 4.21 -8.56
N HIS A 139 17.06 4.81 -9.23
CA HIS A 139 17.10 6.23 -9.60
C HIS A 139 16.11 7.11 -8.81
N ASN A 140 15.08 6.50 -8.20
CA ASN A 140 14.01 7.23 -7.52
C ASN A 140 13.90 6.84 -6.04
N ASN A 141 13.44 7.77 -5.22
CA ASN A 141 13.05 7.46 -3.84
C ASN A 141 11.69 6.74 -3.83
N LEU A 142 11.67 5.55 -3.23
CA LEU A 142 10.45 4.78 -3.08
C LEU A 142 9.65 5.27 -1.87
N ARG A 143 8.35 5.50 -2.07
CA ARG A 143 7.38 5.57 -0.97
C ARG A 143 6.88 4.16 -0.70
N GLY A 144 6.95 3.71 0.55
CA GLY A 144 6.59 2.34 0.92
C GLY A 144 5.10 2.01 0.84
N SER A 145 4.23 3.00 0.58
CA SER A 145 2.77 2.77 0.54
C SER A 145 2.35 1.89 -0.63
N VAL A 146 1.85 0.70 -0.33
CA VAL A 146 1.30 -0.24 -1.31
C VAL A 146 -0.02 0.25 -1.94
N CYS A 147 -0.74 1.16 -1.26
CA CYS A 147 -1.99 1.73 -1.76
C CYS A 147 -1.80 2.64 -2.98
N THR A 148 -0.57 3.07 -3.27
CA THR A 148 -0.24 3.88 -4.46
C THR A 148 0.32 3.05 -5.61
N ALA A 149 0.05 1.75 -5.62
CA ALA A 149 0.46 0.80 -6.64
C ALA A 149 -0.71 -0.07 -7.09
N LEU A 150 -0.94 -0.13 -8.40
CA LEU A 150 -1.79 -1.12 -9.07
C LEU A 150 -0.85 -2.12 -9.73
N PHE A 151 -0.94 -3.40 -9.38
CA PHE A 151 0.06 -4.38 -9.82
C PHE A 151 -0.55 -5.73 -10.23
N ARG A 152 0.15 -6.43 -11.12
CA ARG A 152 -0.22 -7.77 -11.58
C ARG A 152 -0.09 -8.77 -10.44
N LYS A 153 -1.15 -9.55 -10.19
CA LYS A 153 -1.19 -10.54 -9.10
C LYS A 153 -0.06 -11.58 -9.21
N GLU A 154 0.29 -11.97 -10.42
CA GLU A 154 1.32 -12.98 -10.66
C GLU A 154 2.68 -12.63 -10.08
N ILE A 155 3.08 -11.36 -10.06
CA ILE A 155 4.39 -10.96 -9.51
C ILE A 155 4.50 -11.12 -7.99
N LEU A 156 3.38 -11.36 -7.29
CA LEU A 156 3.40 -11.66 -5.86
C LEU A 156 4.10 -12.98 -5.56
N HIS A 157 3.85 -14.02 -6.35
CA HIS A 157 4.25 -15.39 -5.98
C HIS A 157 3.92 -15.68 -4.51
N ASP A 158 4.93 -15.92 -3.69
CA ASP A 158 4.88 -16.20 -2.26
C ASP A 158 4.96 -14.97 -1.34
N LEU A 159 5.15 -13.75 -1.92
CA LEU A 159 5.30 -12.53 -1.14
C LEU A 159 4.03 -12.22 -0.35
N ARG A 160 4.18 -12.05 0.95
CA ARG A 160 3.10 -11.69 1.87
C ARG A 160 3.58 -10.60 2.83
N PHE A 161 2.63 -9.85 3.36
CA PHE A 161 2.91 -8.88 4.42
C PHE A 161 3.36 -9.58 5.69
N PRO A 162 4.38 -9.07 6.38
CA PRO A 162 4.82 -9.60 7.66
C PRO A 162 3.73 -9.45 8.73
N LYS A 163 3.65 -10.44 9.65
CA LYS A 163 2.66 -10.45 10.71
C LYS A 163 3.10 -9.60 11.89
N GLY A 164 2.18 -8.80 12.43
CA GLY A 164 2.28 -8.20 13.76
C GLY A 164 3.22 -7.00 13.87
N ILE A 165 3.73 -6.47 12.76
CA ILE A 165 4.56 -5.25 12.72
C ILE A 165 3.79 -4.09 12.10
N LEU A 166 4.15 -2.89 12.53
CA LEU A 166 3.81 -1.65 11.85
C LEU A 166 4.83 -1.42 10.72
N HIS A 167 4.44 -0.65 9.69
CA HIS A 167 5.29 -0.45 8.50
C HIS A 167 5.50 -1.73 7.68
N GLU A 168 4.51 -2.62 7.66
CA GLU A 168 4.49 -3.85 6.88
C GLU A 168 4.68 -3.61 5.38
N ASP A 169 4.21 -2.46 4.91
CA ASP A 169 4.32 -2.00 3.52
C ASP A 169 5.76 -1.57 3.16
N GLU A 170 6.54 -1.07 4.11
CA GLU A 170 7.96 -0.73 3.91
C GLU A 170 8.83 -1.98 3.69
N GLU A 171 8.43 -3.13 4.18
CA GLU A 171 9.07 -4.41 3.89
C GLU A 171 8.52 -5.04 2.59
N PHE A 172 7.22 -4.96 2.38
CA PHE A 172 6.53 -5.60 1.26
C PHE A 172 6.80 -4.91 -0.07
N THR A 173 6.62 -3.58 -0.14
CA THR A 173 6.64 -2.83 -1.40
C THR A 173 7.97 -2.91 -2.14
N PRO A 174 9.16 -2.75 -1.53
CA PRO A 174 10.41 -2.87 -2.26
C PRO A 174 10.66 -4.26 -2.82
N GLN A 175 10.22 -5.32 -2.13
CA GLN A 175 10.31 -6.69 -2.63
C GLN A 175 9.38 -6.93 -3.83
N LEU A 176 8.18 -6.37 -3.80
CA LEU A 176 7.26 -6.40 -4.93
C LEU A 176 7.83 -5.64 -6.13
N MET A 177 8.42 -4.48 -5.90
CA MET A 177 9.06 -3.66 -6.93
C MET A 177 10.14 -4.42 -7.69
N LEU A 178 11.01 -5.18 -7.00
CA LEU A 178 12.07 -5.96 -7.64
C LEU A 178 11.54 -7.06 -8.58
N ARG A 179 10.25 -7.40 -8.51
CA ARG A 179 9.61 -8.43 -9.34
C ARG A 179 8.89 -7.86 -10.58
N ALA A 180 8.80 -6.54 -10.68
CA ALA A 180 8.15 -5.86 -11.79
C ALA A 180 9.17 -5.57 -12.91
N GLU A 181 8.97 -6.15 -14.10
CA GLU A 181 9.79 -5.91 -15.28
C GLU A 181 9.23 -4.75 -16.12
N ASN A 182 7.91 -4.62 -16.19
CA ASN A 182 7.19 -3.57 -16.93
C ASN A 182 6.44 -2.65 -15.97
N LEU A 183 7.17 -1.72 -15.35
CA LEU A 183 6.61 -0.71 -14.47
C LEU A 183 6.40 0.59 -15.22
N TYR A 184 5.18 1.15 -15.06
CA TYR A 184 4.85 2.52 -15.43
C TYR A 184 4.66 3.37 -14.19
N PHE A 185 5.05 4.64 -14.25
CA PHE A 185 4.85 5.55 -13.11
C PHE A 185 4.36 6.91 -13.58
N THR A 186 3.55 7.54 -12.75
CA THR A 186 2.97 8.84 -13.04
C THR A 186 2.92 9.72 -11.79
N ASN A 187 2.99 11.02 -11.99
CA ASN A 187 2.78 12.02 -10.93
C ASN A 187 1.30 12.31 -10.67
N ASN A 188 0.39 11.63 -11.37
CA ASN A 188 -1.04 11.79 -11.18
C ASN A 188 -1.46 11.30 -9.79
N LYS A 189 -2.27 12.12 -9.13
CA LYS A 189 -2.79 11.82 -7.81
C LYS A 189 -4.07 11.01 -7.97
N ALA A 190 -3.93 9.68 -7.95
CA ALA A 190 -5.04 8.75 -8.14
C ALA A 190 -5.60 8.20 -6.81
N TYR A 191 -4.93 8.44 -5.71
CA TYR A 191 -5.32 8.01 -4.37
C TYR A 191 -5.55 9.23 -3.47
N TYR A 192 -6.71 9.31 -2.79
CA TYR A 192 -7.00 10.32 -1.80
C TYR A 192 -6.74 9.75 -0.41
N TYR A 193 -5.68 10.24 0.22
CA TYR A 193 -5.34 9.92 1.61
C TYR A 193 -6.08 10.87 2.56
N ARG A 194 -7.01 10.32 3.34
CA ARG A 194 -7.82 11.10 4.26
C ARG A 194 -7.10 11.31 5.60
N LYS A 195 -6.90 12.56 5.98
CA LYS A 195 -6.42 12.89 7.32
C LYS A 195 -7.62 12.89 8.28
N ARG A 196 -7.61 12.01 9.28
CA ARG A 196 -8.65 11.95 10.32
C ARG A 196 -8.05 11.85 11.72
N GLU A 197 -8.79 12.33 12.72
CA GLU A 197 -8.52 12.03 14.12
C GLU A 197 -8.71 10.53 14.38
N GLY A 198 -7.83 9.94 15.19
CA GLY A 198 -7.85 8.50 15.45
C GLY A 198 -7.14 7.62 14.42
N SER A 199 -6.60 8.20 13.32
CA SER A 199 -5.72 7.47 12.42
C SER A 199 -4.51 6.91 13.19
N ILE A 200 -4.13 5.67 12.84
CA ILE A 200 -2.96 4.98 13.39
C ILE A 200 -1.71 5.87 13.34
N MET A 201 -1.54 6.65 12.25
CA MET A 201 -0.40 7.54 12.05
C MET A 201 -0.39 8.78 12.95
N HIS A 202 -1.53 9.16 13.54
CA HIS A 202 -1.67 10.36 14.37
C HIS A 202 -1.74 10.10 15.88
N LYS A 203 -1.56 8.87 16.32
CA LYS A 203 -1.47 8.55 17.75
C LYS A 203 -0.27 9.25 18.38
N ARG A 204 -0.50 9.97 19.50
CA ARG A 204 0.54 10.73 20.24
C ARG A 204 1.09 9.99 21.45
N ASP A 205 0.74 8.73 21.65
CA ASP A 205 1.21 7.94 22.79
C ASP A 205 2.70 7.58 22.65
N LYS A 206 3.48 7.79 23.72
CA LYS A 206 4.91 7.49 23.78
C LYS A 206 5.21 6.02 23.49
N ARG A 207 4.38 5.11 24.05
CA ARG A 207 4.53 3.65 23.81
C ARG A 207 4.34 3.31 22.33
N TRP A 208 3.40 3.97 21.68
CA TRP A 208 3.16 3.83 20.25
C TRP A 208 4.35 4.28 19.40
N HIS A 209 4.97 5.41 19.77
CA HIS A 209 6.15 5.89 19.05
C HIS A 209 7.35 4.93 19.20
N ILE A 210 7.58 4.42 20.43
CA ILE A 210 8.64 3.43 20.69
C ILE A 210 8.40 2.17 19.86
N ARG A 211 7.16 1.65 19.83
CA ARG A 211 6.81 0.48 19.01
C ARG A 211 7.07 0.74 17.54
N ARG A 212 6.65 1.88 17.01
CA ARG A 212 6.90 2.25 15.60
C ARG A 212 8.39 2.26 15.25
N LEU A 213 9.22 2.81 16.11
CA LEU A 213 10.68 2.81 15.92
C LEU A 213 11.25 1.40 15.94
N ALA A 214 10.84 0.57 16.87
CA ALA A 214 11.29 -0.82 16.96
C ALA A 214 10.83 -1.66 15.75
N ASP A 215 9.60 -1.49 15.30
CA ASP A 215 9.08 -2.20 14.13
C ASP A 215 9.78 -1.75 12.83
N ALA A 216 10.08 -0.44 12.67
CA ALA A 216 10.85 0.07 11.55
C ALA A 216 12.30 -0.46 11.54
N GLU A 217 12.93 -0.56 12.70
CA GLU A 217 14.25 -1.18 12.85
C GLU A 217 14.21 -2.66 12.44
N GLN A 218 13.16 -3.39 12.85
CA GLN A 218 12.97 -4.79 12.48
C GLN A 218 12.80 -4.96 10.96
N VAL A 219 12.09 -4.05 10.29
CA VAL A 219 11.99 -4.03 8.81
C VAL A 219 13.39 -3.86 8.19
N LEU A 220 14.17 -2.92 8.68
CA LEU A 220 15.54 -2.69 8.19
C LEU A 220 16.42 -3.95 8.30
N TYR A 221 16.40 -4.63 9.46
CA TYR A 221 17.16 -5.86 9.64
C TYR A 221 16.73 -6.96 8.67
N ARG A 222 15.43 -7.18 8.49
CA ARG A 222 14.91 -8.20 7.57
C ARG A 222 15.28 -7.91 6.11
N LEU A 223 15.27 -6.64 5.70
CA LEU A 223 15.70 -6.26 4.36
C LEU A 223 17.21 -6.45 4.19
N LYS A 224 18.03 -6.11 5.21
CA LYS A 224 19.49 -6.36 5.21
C LYS A 224 19.83 -7.85 5.11
N GLU A 225 19.14 -8.71 5.82
CA GLU A 225 19.35 -10.17 5.76
C GLU A 225 19.10 -10.74 4.35
N ARG A 226 18.19 -10.14 3.59
CA ARG A 226 17.82 -10.61 2.25
C ARG A 226 18.72 -10.05 1.14
N VAL A 227 19.33 -8.89 1.37
CA VAL A 227 20.04 -8.15 0.31
C VAL A 227 21.22 -8.93 -0.27
N ASP A 228 21.91 -9.70 0.54
CA ASP A 228 23.10 -10.47 0.12
C ASP A 228 22.77 -11.63 -0.84
N TYR A 229 21.52 -12.08 -0.84
CA TYR A 229 21.03 -13.15 -1.72
C TYR A 229 20.46 -12.63 -3.05
N LEU A 230 20.38 -11.31 -3.23
CA LEU A 230 19.86 -10.70 -4.45
C LEU A 230 20.95 -10.65 -5.54
N PRO A 231 20.56 -10.78 -6.82
CA PRO A 231 21.44 -10.45 -7.93
C PRO A 231 21.96 -9.02 -7.84
N VAL A 232 23.04 -8.71 -8.53
CA VAL A 232 23.80 -7.45 -8.32
C VAL A 232 22.95 -6.19 -8.51
N LYS A 233 22.11 -6.14 -9.56
CA LYS A 233 21.29 -4.95 -9.83
C LYS A 233 20.20 -4.75 -8.78
N GLU A 234 19.50 -5.81 -8.43
CA GLU A 234 18.45 -5.83 -7.40
C GLU A 234 19.04 -5.52 -6.02
N ARG A 235 20.25 -5.99 -5.75
CA ARG A 235 20.99 -5.66 -4.52
C ARG A 235 21.26 -4.17 -4.42
N ILE A 236 21.80 -3.54 -5.46
CA ILE A 236 22.06 -2.09 -5.49
C ILE A 236 20.78 -1.30 -5.26
N ALA A 237 19.69 -1.68 -5.91
CA ALA A 237 18.38 -1.04 -5.73
C ALA A 237 17.86 -1.17 -4.30
N MET A 238 17.98 -2.37 -3.70
CA MET A 238 17.56 -2.63 -2.32
C MET A 238 18.47 -1.93 -1.30
N GLU A 239 19.79 -1.90 -1.49
CA GLU A 239 20.73 -1.16 -0.64
C GLU A 239 20.40 0.33 -0.61
N ARG A 240 20.05 0.92 -1.77
CA ARG A 240 19.57 2.30 -1.83
C ARG A 240 18.28 2.49 -1.00
N ARG A 241 17.33 1.55 -1.09
CA ARG A 241 16.11 1.59 -0.28
C ARG A 241 16.41 1.47 1.22
N ILE A 242 17.28 0.58 1.61
CA ILE A 242 17.73 0.41 3.00
C ILE A 242 18.40 1.71 3.51
N ALA A 243 19.26 2.34 2.71
CA ALA A 243 19.87 3.62 3.07
C ALA A 243 18.81 4.72 3.29
N GLN A 244 17.80 4.81 2.40
CA GLN A 244 16.67 5.74 2.56
C GLN A 244 15.93 5.50 3.88
N LEU A 245 15.52 4.26 4.15
CA LEU A 245 14.81 3.88 5.38
C LEU A 245 15.66 4.12 6.64
N THR A 246 16.98 3.90 6.55
CA THR A 246 17.90 4.17 7.65
C THR A 246 17.94 5.67 7.97
N MET A 247 18.00 6.53 6.95
CA MET A 247 17.95 7.98 7.15
C MET A 247 16.62 8.44 7.76
N ASP A 248 15.50 7.87 7.31
CA ASP A 248 14.17 8.15 7.86
C ASP A 248 14.09 7.68 9.33
N GLN A 249 14.68 6.54 9.66
CA GLN A 249 14.74 6.01 11.03
C GLN A 249 15.58 6.91 11.94
N ILE A 250 16.78 7.31 11.50
CA ILE A 250 17.64 8.25 12.24
C ILE A 250 16.89 9.55 12.54
N TYR A 251 16.25 10.13 11.53
CA TYR A 251 15.46 11.35 11.69
C TYR A 251 14.32 11.16 12.72
N ASN A 252 13.60 10.04 12.65
CA ASN A 252 12.50 9.74 13.57
C ASN A 252 13.00 9.50 15.01
N VAL A 253 14.14 8.82 15.19
CA VAL A 253 14.77 8.63 16.51
C VAL A 253 15.13 9.97 17.12
N ILE A 254 15.84 10.84 16.38
CA ILE A 254 16.21 12.18 16.86
C ILE A 254 14.98 12.99 17.24
N ARG A 255 13.96 13.03 16.38
CA ARG A 255 12.74 13.81 16.56
C ARG A 255 11.88 13.35 17.72
N LEU A 256 11.79 12.03 17.94
CA LEU A 256 10.82 11.46 18.90
C LEU A 256 11.44 11.16 20.25
N THR A 257 12.74 10.86 20.34
CA THR A 257 13.37 10.44 21.59
C THR A 257 14.26 11.50 22.20
N HIS A 258 14.89 12.36 21.40
CA HIS A 258 15.96 13.27 21.84
C HIS A 258 17.06 12.55 22.63
N ASN A 259 17.31 11.25 22.35
CA ASN A 259 18.18 10.38 23.13
C ASN A 259 19.28 9.76 22.25
N GLU A 260 20.53 10.11 22.53
CA GLU A 260 21.71 9.63 21.82
C GLU A 260 21.93 8.12 21.91
N THR A 261 21.49 7.49 23.02
CA THR A 261 21.62 6.03 23.19
C THR A 261 20.81 5.27 22.13
N HIS A 262 19.60 5.73 21.83
CA HIS A 262 18.79 5.12 20.75
C HIS A 262 19.36 5.37 19.37
N LEU A 263 20.03 6.51 19.15
CA LEU A 263 20.69 6.81 17.88
C LEU A 263 21.83 5.83 17.61
N ASN A 264 22.62 5.50 18.62
CA ASN A 264 23.74 4.56 18.50
C ASN A 264 23.34 3.11 18.22
N HIS A 265 22.07 2.75 18.42
CA HIS A 265 21.55 1.43 18.03
C HIS A 265 21.18 1.36 16.53
N VAL A 266 20.87 2.47 15.91
CA VAL A 266 20.44 2.54 14.50
C VAL A 266 21.60 2.76 13.54
N LEU A 267 22.69 3.34 14.02
CA LEU A 267 23.94 3.53 13.29
C LEU A 267 24.81 2.27 13.33
#